data_52e97ae77a38fb67a694d5c060e1e2e0
#
_entry.id   52e97ae77a38fb67a694d5c060e1e2e0
#
_cell.length_a   1.000
_cell.length_b   1.000
_cell.length_c   1.000
_cell.angle_alpha   90.00
_cell.angle_beta   90.00
_cell.angle_gamma   90.00
#
_symmetry.space_group_name_H-M   'P 1'
#
loop_
_entity.id
_entity.type
_entity.pdbx_description
1 polymer ?
#
loop_
_entity_poly.entity_id
_entity_poly.type
_entity_poly.pdbx_seq_one_letter_code
_entity_poly.pdbx_strand_id
1 'polypeptide(L)'
;MVLRGEFCATLKKVRFCGILYVTNDSFKCYIKVGEPMGENKTPQELDFERKHEEYLHRIQNLRLIDDNFMTKVFEDKECSEFLLQVILDRDDLTIREVHSQYGLNNIQGRSARLDILAVDEQNKAYNIEIQRNDRGAEVRRARYNSGLMDANITEPGDRYDQLYETYVIFITENDILKAGLPIYHIERIIQETGMLFGDGAHIIYVNSQIKDDTKLGRLMQDFTCTNPDDMNYPVLAQRVRYFKEDTKGVATMCRAFEEVREEALREGERRKAIEAAKRLLLGGKLSYEEIAEAQGLTVEEVKALDTKRSA
;
A
#
# COMPACT_ATOMS: atom_id res chain seq x y z
N MET A 1 28.25 31.22 -4.76
CA MET A 1 28.16 32.00 -6.02
C MET A 1 26.99 31.44 -6.80
N VAL A 2 25.90 32.18 -6.83
CA VAL A 2 24.64 31.75 -7.43
C VAL A 2 24.71 32.12 -8.91
N LEU A 3 24.69 31.16 -9.79
CA LEU A 3 24.48 31.38 -11.24
C LEU A 3 23.05 31.00 -11.58
N ARG A 4 22.22 32.02 -11.81
CA ARG A 4 21.01 31.92 -12.64
C ARG A 4 21.47 32.03 -14.11
N GLY A 5 21.06 31.09 -14.93
CA GLY A 5 21.30 31.15 -16.36
C GLY A 5 20.35 30.17 -17.06
N GLU A 6 19.42 30.73 -17.81
CA GLU A 6 18.60 30.07 -18.81
C GLU A 6 19.49 29.34 -19.82
N PHE A 7 19.22 28.08 -20.08
CA PHE A 7 19.68 27.42 -21.32
C PHE A 7 18.54 26.61 -21.92
N CYS A 8 18.08 27.16 -23.04
CA CYS A 8 17.14 26.53 -23.94
C CYS A 8 17.88 25.61 -24.90
N ALA A 9 17.21 24.47 -25.16
CA ALA A 9 17.29 23.63 -26.35
C ALA A 9 18.63 22.96 -26.73
N THR A 10 18.54 21.69 -26.94
CA THR A 10 19.40 20.74 -27.65
C THR A 10 20.51 20.07 -26.84
N LEU A 11 20.12 18.99 -26.13
CA LEU A 11 21.08 17.91 -25.91
C LEU A 11 20.33 16.55 -25.80
N LYS A 12 20.46 15.77 -26.85
CA LYS A 12 20.11 14.37 -26.92
C LYS A 12 20.99 13.58 -25.94
N LYS A 13 20.33 12.75 -25.11
CA LYS A 13 20.91 11.62 -24.35
C LYS A 13 22.19 11.92 -23.57
N VAL A 14 22.03 12.47 -22.37
CA VAL A 14 23.01 12.29 -21.30
C VAL A 14 22.29 11.62 -20.15
N ARG A 15 22.71 10.39 -19.82
CA ARG A 15 22.30 9.71 -18.57
C ARG A 15 22.91 10.51 -17.41
N PHE A 16 22.07 11.21 -16.65
CA PHE A 16 22.47 11.84 -15.40
C PHE A 16 22.41 10.78 -14.28
N CYS A 17 23.54 10.45 -13.72
CA CYS A 17 23.66 9.71 -12.47
C CYS A 17 23.87 10.74 -11.35
N GLY A 18 22.87 11.01 -10.53
CA GLY A 18 22.99 11.85 -9.33
C GLY A 18 23.06 10.97 -8.09
N ILE A 19 24.02 11.22 -7.20
CA ILE A 19 24.18 10.50 -5.93
C ILE A 19 23.56 11.32 -4.81
N LEU A 20 22.67 10.70 -4.03
CA LEU A 20 21.99 11.30 -2.88
C LEU A 20 22.75 10.93 -1.59
N TYR A 21 23.28 11.90 -0.88
CA TYR A 21 23.87 11.68 0.45
C TYR A 21 22.85 12.04 1.53
N VAL A 22 22.62 11.13 2.45
CA VAL A 22 21.81 11.33 3.66
C VAL A 22 22.73 11.51 4.84
N THR A 23 22.75 12.71 5.46
CA THR A 23 23.37 12.92 6.75
C THR A 23 22.29 13.11 7.82
N ASN A 24 22.57 12.72 9.06
CA ASN A 24 21.62 12.58 10.18
C ASN A 24 20.71 13.77 10.49
N ASP A 25 20.87 14.94 9.86
CA ASP A 25 20.09 16.14 10.23
C ASP A 25 19.45 16.91 9.06
N SER A 26 19.67 16.54 7.82
CA SER A 26 18.92 17.16 6.70
C SER A 26 19.19 16.46 5.37
N PHE A 27 18.12 16.20 4.61
CA PHE A 27 18.22 15.75 3.22
C PHE A 27 18.75 16.90 2.34
N LYS A 28 19.97 16.79 1.86
CA LYS A 28 20.50 17.67 0.81
C LYS A 28 20.84 16.83 -0.39
N CYS A 29 20.15 17.12 -1.50
CA CYS A 29 20.46 16.55 -2.80
C CYS A 29 21.64 17.33 -3.39
N TYR A 30 22.78 16.67 -3.59
CA TYR A 30 23.92 17.24 -4.30
C TYR A 30 24.06 16.54 -5.65
N ILE A 31 23.90 17.30 -6.72
CA ILE A 31 24.28 16.83 -8.06
C ILE A 31 25.78 17.07 -8.20
N LYS A 32 26.56 16.00 -8.17
CA LYS A 32 28.00 16.06 -8.48
C LYS A 32 28.18 15.79 -9.97
N VAL A 33 28.51 16.83 -10.72
CA VAL A 33 28.88 16.73 -12.14
C VAL A 33 30.34 16.31 -12.16
N GLY A 34 30.60 15.13 -12.68
CA GLY A 34 31.87 14.63 -13.21
C GLY A 34 33.17 15.01 -12.51
N GLU A 35 33.65 14.18 -11.58
CA GLU A 35 35.08 14.07 -11.28
C GLU A 35 35.63 12.71 -11.70
N PRO A 36 36.89 12.62 -12.13
CA PRO A 36 37.47 11.38 -12.67
C PRO A 36 37.65 10.31 -11.57
N MET A 37 37.47 9.05 -11.96
CA MET A 37 37.69 7.88 -11.12
C MET A 37 39.09 7.91 -10.46
N GLY A 38 39.11 7.83 -9.12
CA GLY A 38 40.38 7.69 -8.41
C GLY A 38 40.34 7.99 -6.91
N GLU A 39 39.24 7.72 -6.18
CA GLU A 39 39.29 7.71 -4.72
C GLU A 39 38.79 6.38 -4.15
N ASN A 40 39.56 5.82 -3.22
CA ASN A 40 39.23 4.58 -2.50
C ASN A 40 37.97 4.82 -1.65
N LYS A 41 36.81 4.48 -2.20
CA LYS A 41 35.55 4.49 -1.46
C LYS A 41 35.64 3.48 -0.32
N THR A 42 35.12 3.87 0.82
CA THR A 42 35.00 2.96 1.96
C THR A 42 34.02 1.81 1.65
N PRO A 43 34.14 0.65 2.30
CA PRO A 43 33.17 -0.44 2.14
C PRO A 43 31.72 -0.02 2.41
N GLN A 44 31.51 0.97 3.30
CA GLN A 44 30.19 1.52 3.62
C GLN A 44 29.62 2.38 2.47
N GLU A 45 30.45 3.21 1.84
CA GLU A 45 30.05 3.99 0.67
C GLU A 45 29.71 3.11 -0.53
N LEU A 46 30.49 2.05 -0.77
CA LEU A 46 30.23 1.08 -1.82
C LEU A 46 28.93 0.30 -1.58
N ASP A 47 28.64 -0.09 -0.32
CA ASP A 47 27.39 -0.77 0.03
C ASP A 47 26.17 0.16 -0.13
N PHE A 48 26.32 1.44 0.23
CA PHE A 48 25.29 2.46 0.03
C PHE A 48 25.00 2.68 -1.46
N GLU A 49 26.02 2.86 -2.29
CA GLU A 49 25.85 3.05 -3.74
C GLU A 49 25.17 1.84 -4.38
N ARG A 50 25.60 0.63 -4.04
CA ARG A 50 25.00 -0.61 -4.52
C ARG A 50 23.51 -0.71 -4.16
N LYS A 51 23.15 -0.39 -2.91
CA LYS A 51 21.74 -0.38 -2.46
C LYS A 51 20.93 0.68 -3.19
N HIS A 52 21.50 1.85 -3.40
CA HIS A 52 20.83 2.92 -4.13
C HIS A 52 20.56 2.54 -5.59
N GLU A 53 21.55 1.96 -6.29
CA GLU A 53 21.36 1.42 -7.64
C GLU A 53 20.29 0.32 -7.69
N GLU A 54 20.28 -0.57 -6.70
CA GLU A 54 19.24 -1.60 -6.57
C GLU A 54 17.84 -0.98 -6.41
N TYR A 55 17.70 0.05 -5.56
CA TYR A 55 16.43 0.76 -5.39
C TYR A 55 15.99 1.47 -6.67
N LEU A 56 16.89 2.16 -7.36
CA LEU A 56 16.59 2.79 -8.64
C LEU A 56 16.09 1.77 -9.68
N HIS A 57 16.79 0.66 -9.81
CA HIS A 57 16.37 -0.42 -10.71
C HIS A 57 14.98 -0.97 -10.31
N ARG A 58 14.74 -1.15 -9.01
CA ARG A 58 13.47 -1.63 -8.50
C ARG A 58 12.34 -0.64 -8.78
N ILE A 59 12.56 0.67 -8.55
CA ILE A 59 11.57 1.73 -8.81
C ILE A 59 11.16 1.74 -10.29
N GLN A 60 12.11 1.60 -11.23
CA GLN A 60 11.81 1.57 -12.66
C GLN A 60 10.90 0.41 -13.06
N ASN A 61 10.96 -0.71 -12.33
CA ASN A 61 10.15 -1.91 -12.61
C ASN A 61 8.83 -1.97 -11.81
N LEU A 62 8.52 -1.00 -10.97
CA LEU A 62 7.26 -0.96 -10.23
C LEU A 62 6.07 -0.73 -11.15
N ARG A 63 4.96 -1.38 -10.81
CA ARG A 63 3.66 -1.30 -11.47
C ARG A 63 2.62 -0.80 -10.46
N LEU A 64 1.53 -0.23 -10.91
CA LEU A 64 0.45 0.21 -10.02
C LEU A 64 -0.16 -0.92 -9.19
N ILE A 65 -0.03 -2.17 -9.64
CA ILE A 65 -0.50 -3.35 -8.87
C ILE A 65 0.46 -3.75 -7.73
N ASP A 66 1.64 -3.14 -7.61
CA ASP A 66 2.61 -3.45 -6.56
C ASP A 66 2.31 -2.62 -5.30
N ASP A 67 2.06 -3.29 -4.15
CA ASP A 67 1.46 -2.74 -2.92
C ASP A 67 2.03 -1.37 -2.47
N ASN A 68 3.35 -1.27 -2.28
CA ASN A 68 3.97 -0.04 -1.79
C ASN A 68 3.91 1.11 -2.81
N PHE A 69 3.94 0.77 -4.11
CA PHE A 69 3.87 1.77 -5.17
C PHE A 69 2.44 2.29 -5.33
N MET A 70 1.48 1.39 -5.31
CA MET A 70 0.06 1.70 -5.31
C MET A 70 -0.29 2.70 -4.20
N THR A 71 0.09 2.38 -2.96
CA THR A 71 -0.16 3.26 -1.81
C THR A 71 0.35 4.67 -2.08
N LYS A 72 1.58 4.84 -2.60
CA LYS A 72 2.15 6.15 -2.90
C LYS A 72 1.48 6.89 -4.05
N VAL A 73 1.01 6.18 -5.07
CA VAL A 73 0.30 6.78 -6.19
C VAL A 73 -1.09 7.24 -5.77
N PHE A 74 -1.84 6.37 -5.07
CA PHE A 74 -3.22 6.64 -4.69
C PHE A 74 -3.40 7.36 -3.35
N GLU A 75 -2.32 7.76 -2.64
CA GLU A 75 -2.35 8.86 -1.66
C GLU A 75 -2.76 10.19 -2.30
N ASP A 76 -2.57 10.32 -3.60
CA ASP A 76 -3.00 11.49 -4.37
C ASP A 76 -4.51 11.44 -4.61
N LYS A 77 -5.19 12.54 -4.26
CA LYS A 77 -6.65 12.65 -4.35
C LYS A 77 -7.14 12.49 -5.78
N GLU A 78 -6.49 13.14 -6.74
CA GLU A 78 -6.87 13.14 -8.15
C GLU A 78 -6.75 11.72 -8.75
N CYS A 79 -5.67 11.00 -8.40
CA CYS A 79 -5.49 9.61 -8.81
C CYS A 79 -6.56 8.68 -8.22
N SER A 80 -6.89 8.83 -6.93
CA SER A 80 -7.92 8.03 -6.26
C SER A 80 -9.33 8.34 -6.77
N GLU A 81 -9.64 9.60 -7.02
CA GLU A 81 -10.89 10.04 -7.61
C GLU A 81 -11.07 9.42 -8.99
N PHE A 82 -10.06 9.55 -9.86
CA PHE A 82 -10.08 8.96 -11.18
C PHE A 82 -10.26 7.44 -11.15
N LEU A 83 -9.55 6.75 -10.26
CA LEU A 83 -9.69 5.31 -10.07
C LEU A 83 -11.13 4.91 -9.75
N LEU A 84 -11.75 5.58 -8.78
CA LEU A 84 -13.12 5.33 -8.37
C LEU A 84 -14.14 5.68 -9.45
N GLN A 85 -13.93 6.79 -10.20
CA GLN A 85 -14.77 7.15 -11.33
C GLN A 85 -14.80 6.05 -12.39
N VAL A 86 -13.66 5.45 -12.71
CA VAL A 86 -13.57 4.36 -13.70
C VAL A 86 -14.20 3.06 -13.18
N ILE A 87 -13.92 2.67 -11.93
CA ILE A 87 -14.44 1.40 -11.36
C ILE A 87 -15.96 1.46 -11.19
N LEU A 88 -16.50 2.59 -10.74
CA LEU A 88 -17.91 2.76 -10.45
C LEU A 88 -18.72 3.28 -11.65
N ASP A 89 -18.04 3.55 -12.79
CA ASP A 89 -18.60 4.19 -14.00
C ASP A 89 -19.38 5.48 -13.65
N ARG A 90 -18.76 6.33 -12.82
CA ARG A 90 -19.33 7.58 -12.30
C ARG A 90 -18.39 8.74 -12.48
N ASP A 91 -18.47 9.41 -13.62
CA ASP A 91 -17.66 10.60 -13.96
C ASP A 91 -17.97 11.82 -13.05
N ASP A 92 -19.08 11.79 -12.30
CA ASP A 92 -19.54 12.83 -11.34
C ASP A 92 -18.99 12.64 -9.92
N LEU A 93 -18.33 11.52 -9.64
CA LEU A 93 -17.81 11.23 -8.30
C LEU A 93 -16.66 12.18 -7.97
N THR A 94 -16.77 12.83 -6.82
CA THR A 94 -15.73 13.74 -6.31
C THR A 94 -15.35 13.33 -4.89
N ILE A 95 -14.04 13.10 -4.68
CA ILE A 95 -13.48 12.72 -3.40
C ILE A 95 -13.24 13.97 -2.54
N ARG A 96 -13.61 13.91 -1.26
CA ARG A 96 -13.30 14.92 -0.25
C ARG A 96 -11.91 14.69 0.35
N GLU A 97 -11.63 13.48 0.78
CA GLU A 97 -10.39 13.10 1.47
C GLU A 97 -9.94 11.69 1.13
N VAL A 98 -8.62 11.48 1.23
CA VAL A 98 -7.97 10.18 1.03
C VAL A 98 -6.97 9.93 2.16
N HIS A 99 -6.98 8.73 2.71
CA HIS A 99 -6.04 8.27 3.72
C HIS A 99 -5.40 6.95 3.27
N SER A 100 -4.08 6.87 3.30
CA SER A 100 -3.37 5.61 3.05
C SER A 100 -3.08 4.89 4.35
N GLN A 101 -2.99 3.58 4.28
CA GLN A 101 -2.64 2.70 5.40
C GLN A 101 -3.50 2.97 6.66
N TYR A 102 -4.79 3.19 6.44
CA TYR A 102 -5.73 3.60 7.48
C TYR A 102 -6.07 2.45 8.43
N GLY A 103 -5.82 2.66 9.74
CA GLY A 103 -6.09 1.66 10.77
C GLY A 103 -7.54 1.66 11.22
N LEU A 104 -8.24 0.54 11.05
CA LEU A 104 -9.55 0.30 11.66
C LEU A 104 -9.37 -0.51 12.95
N ASN A 105 -9.76 0.09 14.06
CA ASN A 105 -9.59 -0.53 15.37
C ASN A 105 -10.75 -1.48 15.70
N ASN A 106 -10.39 -2.65 16.21
CA ASN A 106 -11.35 -3.56 16.83
C ASN A 106 -10.91 -3.89 18.26
N ILE A 107 -11.58 -3.30 19.24
CA ILE A 107 -11.24 -3.45 20.68
C ILE A 107 -11.38 -4.89 21.15
N GLN A 108 -12.29 -5.67 20.55
CA GLN A 108 -12.63 -7.04 20.95
C GLN A 108 -12.05 -8.12 20.05
N GLY A 109 -11.37 -7.74 18.96
CA GLY A 109 -10.93 -8.70 17.97
C GLY A 109 -9.78 -8.21 17.11
N ARG A 110 -9.70 -8.72 15.88
CA ARG A 110 -8.66 -8.37 14.94
C ARG A 110 -8.93 -7.02 14.32
N SER A 111 -8.04 -6.04 14.51
CA SER A 111 -8.02 -4.79 13.75
C SER A 111 -7.68 -5.05 12.28
N ALA A 112 -8.07 -4.14 11.39
CA ALA A 112 -7.68 -4.14 9.98
C ALA A 112 -6.89 -2.88 9.66
N ARG A 113 -6.07 -2.95 8.61
CA ARG A 113 -5.40 -1.81 8.02
C ARG A 113 -5.79 -1.78 6.56
N LEU A 114 -6.45 -0.71 6.15
CA LEU A 114 -6.90 -0.49 4.79
C LEU A 114 -5.77 0.12 3.97
N ASP A 115 -5.59 -0.33 2.75
CA ASP A 115 -4.54 0.22 1.89
C ASP A 115 -4.85 1.68 1.55
N ILE A 116 -6.06 1.95 1.06
CA ILE A 116 -6.57 3.31 0.81
C ILE A 116 -8.01 3.39 1.33
N LEU A 117 -8.30 4.43 2.11
CA LEU A 117 -9.65 4.86 2.47
C LEU A 117 -9.92 6.20 1.81
N ALA A 118 -10.91 6.28 0.94
CA ALA A 118 -11.39 7.53 0.35
C ALA A 118 -12.81 7.83 0.83
N VAL A 119 -13.14 9.12 0.97
CA VAL A 119 -14.48 9.59 1.34
C VAL A 119 -14.91 10.64 0.32
N ASP A 120 -16.13 10.51 -0.24
CA ASP A 120 -16.67 11.47 -1.20
C ASP A 120 -17.41 12.64 -0.54
N GLU A 121 -17.90 13.56 -1.35
CA GLU A 121 -18.65 14.74 -0.91
C GLU A 121 -20.01 14.37 -0.26
N GLN A 122 -20.53 13.16 -0.49
CA GLN A 122 -21.74 12.63 0.12
C GLN A 122 -21.44 11.76 1.36
N ASN A 123 -20.20 11.77 1.86
CA ASN A 123 -19.71 10.96 2.98
C ASN A 123 -19.72 9.44 2.72
N LYS A 124 -19.85 8.97 1.48
CA LYS A 124 -19.68 7.55 1.18
C LYS A 124 -18.21 7.18 1.33
N ALA A 125 -17.95 6.02 1.94
CA ALA A 125 -16.59 5.57 2.23
C ALA A 125 -16.18 4.41 1.31
N TYR A 126 -14.98 4.53 0.75
CA TYR A 126 -14.43 3.58 -0.21
C TYR A 126 -13.12 3.02 0.32
N ASN A 127 -13.11 1.73 0.65
CA ASN A 127 -11.88 0.98 0.92
C ASN A 127 -11.37 0.38 -0.39
N ILE A 128 -10.18 0.75 -0.82
CA ILE A 128 -9.52 0.21 -2.01
C ILE A 128 -8.34 -0.65 -1.55
N GLU A 129 -8.39 -1.93 -1.89
CA GLU A 129 -7.37 -2.93 -1.60
C GLU A 129 -6.81 -3.48 -2.91
N ILE A 130 -5.50 -3.48 -3.07
CA ILE A 130 -4.84 -4.07 -4.24
C ILE A 130 -4.10 -5.32 -3.81
N GLN A 131 -4.46 -6.47 -4.39
CA GLN A 131 -3.98 -7.77 -3.95
C GLN A 131 -3.37 -8.59 -5.09
N ARG A 132 -2.06 -8.82 -5.01
CA ARG A 132 -1.35 -9.72 -5.93
C ARG A 132 -1.48 -11.20 -5.54
N ASN A 133 -1.81 -11.46 -4.28
CA ASN A 133 -1.94 -12.81 -3.75
C ASN A 133 -3.41 -13.09 -3.40
N ASP A 134 -3.94 -14.23 -3.88
CA ASP A 134 -5.32 -14.66 -3.65
C ASP A 134 -5.71 -14.70 -2.17
N ARG A 135 -4.76 -15.04 -1.28
CA ARG A 135 -4.99 -15.06 0.18
C ARG A 135 -5.31 -13.67 0.76
N GLY A 136 -4.95 -12.60 0.08
CA GLY A 136 -5.27 -11.25 0.50
C GLY A 136 -6.70 -10.80 0.14
N ALA A 137 -7.33 -11.43 -0.87
CA ALA A 137 -8.62 -11.04 -1.43
C ALA A 137 -9.75 -12.03 -1.09
N GLU A 138 -9.66 -12.75 0.01
CA GLU A 138 -10.69 -13.71 0.43
C GLU A 138 -12.05 -13.02 0.68
N VAL A 139 -13.13 -13.63 0.21
CA VAL A 139 -14.52 -13.10 0.35
C VAL A 139 -14.91 -12.83 1.81
N ARG A 140 -14.36 -13.61 2.77
CA ARG A 140 -14.58 -13.37 4.20
C ARG A 140 -13.86 -12.15 4.71
N ARG A 141 -12.69 -11.79 4.13
CA ARG A 141 -11.97 -10.56 4.46
C ARG A 141 -12.74 -9.35 3.96
N ALA A 142 -13.30 -9.39 2.74
CA ALA A 142 -14.14 -8.31 2.22
C ALA A 142 -15.34 -8.04 3.15
N ARG A 143 -16.06 -9.08 3.55
CA ARG A 143 -17.15 -8.96 4.53
C ARG A 143 -16.68 -8.40 5.87
N TYR A 144 -15.50 -8.82 6.35
CA TYR A 144 -14.95 -8.35 7.61
C TYR A 144 -14.59 -6.86 7.55
N ASN A 145 -13.92 -6.44 6.48
CA ASN A 145 -13.58 -5.03 6.26
C ASN A 145 -14.84 -4.16 6.19
N SER A 146 -15.90 -4.61 5.47
CA SER A 146 -17.18 -3.91 5.40
C SER A 146 -17.78 -3.65 6.78
N GLY A 147 -17.94 -4.71 7.61
CA GLY A 147 -18.48 -4.54 8.95
C GLY A 147 -17.58 -3.73 9.90
N LEU A 148 -16.27 -3.77 9.70
CA LEU A 148 -15.35 -2.99 10.52
C LEU A 148 -15.33 -1.50 10.09
N MET A 149 -15.52 -1.19 8.81
CA MET A 149 -15.75 0.18 8.34
C MET A 149 -16.98 0.78 9.01
N ASP A 150 -18.13 0.09 8.96
CA ASP A 150 -19.36 0.56 9.61
C ASP A 150 -19.13 0.85 11.10
N ALA A 151 -18.44 -0.04 11.80
CA ALA A 151 -18.13 0.10 13.23
C ALA A 151 -17.19 1.27 13.57
N ASN A 152 -16.35 1.71 12.62
CA ASN A 152 -15.37 2.78 12.86
C ASN A 152 -15.84 4.16 12.35
N ILE A 153 -16.80 4.21 11.42
CA ILE A 153 -17.37 5.48 10.93
C ILE A 153 -18.60 5.90 11.72
N THR A 154 -19.14 5.04 12.57
CA THR A 154 -20.35 5.30 13.38
C THR A 154 -19.94 5.77 14.77
N GLU A 155 -20.47 6.91 15.19
CA GLU A 155 -20.25 7.46 16.52
C GLU A 155 -21.31 6.95 17.53
N PRO A 156 -20.96 6.89 18.84
CA PRO A 156 -21.94 6.50 19.86
C PRO A 156 -23.15 7.44 19.88
N GLY A 157 -24.33 6.88 19.61
CA GLY A 157 -25.58 7.63 19.57
C GLY A 157 -26.09 7.93 18.16
N ASP A 158 -25.31 7.62 17.13
CA ASP A 158 -25.78 7.75 15.74
C ASP A 158 -26.94 6.81 15.46
N ARG A 159 -27.83 7.24 14.59
CA ARG A 159 -28.96 6.45 14.15
C ARG A 159 -28.55 5.55 12.99
N TYR A 160 -28.97 4.29 13.00
CA TYR A 160 -28.65 3.32 11.94
C TYR A 160 -29.19 3.71 10.56
N ASP A 161 -30.25 4.49 10.49
CA ASP A 161 -30.81 5.02 9.23
C ASP A 161 -29.98 6.17 8.62
N GLN A 162 -28.91 6.59 9.31
CA GLN A 162 -27.94 7.61 8.88
C GLN A 162 -26.56 7.02 8.57
N LEU A 163 -26.41 5.68 8.60
CA LEU A 163 -25.18 5.05 8.17
C LEU A 163 -24.89 5.40 6.71
N TYR A 164 -23.64 5.79 6.45
CA TYR A 164 -23.19 6.10 5.10
C TYR A 164 -23.03 4.82 4.26
N GLU A 165 -23.18 4.95 2.95
CA GLU A 165 -22.84 3.85 2.05
C GLU A 165 -21.34 3.54 2.12
N THR A 166 -21.00 2.26 2.17
CA THR A 166 -19.62 1.76 2.23
C THR A 166 -19.31 0.83 1.07
N TYR A 167 -18.13 1.02 0.49
CA TYR A 167 -17.63 0.23 -0.63
C TYR A 167 -16.31 -0.45 -0.25
N VAL A 168 -16.24 -1.77 -0.36
CA VAL A 168 -15.00 -2.53 -0.24
C VAL A 168 -14.61 -3.01 -1.62
N ILE A 169 -13.55 -2.45 -2.18
CA ILE A 169 -13.10 -2.67 -3.56
C ILE A 169 -11.78 -3.42 -3.53
N PHE A 170 -11.77 -4.63 -4.07
CA PHE A 170 -10.55 -5.41 -4.30
C PHE A 170 -10.16 -5.35 -5.77
N ILE A 171 -8.95 -4.86 -6.06
CA ILE A 171 -8.33 -4.99 -7.38
C ILE A 171 -7.32 -6.14 -7.29
N THR A 172 -7.55 -7.21 -8.03
CA THR A 172 -6.81 -8.46 -7.88
C THR A 172 -6.02 -8.83 -9.13
N GLU A 173 -4.80 -9.35 -8.95
CA GLU A 173 -3.97 -9.83 -10.06
C GLU A 173 -4.58 -11.11 -10.71
N ASN A 174 -5.30 -11.92 -9.92
CA ASN A 174 -5.98 -13.12 -10.38
C ASN A 174 -7.50 -12.96 -10.27
N ASP A 175 -8.25 -13.69 -11.10
CA ASP A 175 -9.71 -13.77 -10.98
C ASP A 175 -10.12 -14.65 -9.79
N ILE A 176 -10.39 -14.01 -8.66
CA ILE A 176 -10.74 -14.66 -7.38
C ILE A 176 -12.08 -15.43 -7.50
N LEU A 177 -13.04 -14.89 -8.24
CA LEU A 177 -14.37 -15.49 -8.39
C LEU A 177 -14.48 -16.45 -9.56
N LYS A 178 -13.46 -16.51 -10.42
CA LYS A 178 -13.28 -17.52 -11.50
C LYS A 178 -14.42 -17.56 -12.52
N ALA A 179 -15.13 -16.47 -12.74
CA ALA A 179 -16.17 -16.38 -13.77
C ALA A 179 -15.73 -15.64 -15.03
N GLY A 180 -14.46 -15.17 -15.09
CA GLY A 180 -13.87 -14.53 -16.28
C GLY A 180 -14.41 -13.12 -16.57
N LEU A 181 -15.04 -12.45 -15.59
CA LEU A 181 -15.57 -11.12 -15.77
C LEU A 181 -14.54 -10.04 -15.36
N PRO A 182 -14.58 -8.85 -15.95
CA PRO A 182 -13.69 -7.74 -15.59
C PRO A 182 -13.98 -7.15 -14.22
N ILE A 183 -15.24 -7.21 -13.78
CA ILE A 183 -15.71 -6.68 -12.50
C ILE A 183 -16.87 -7.52 -11.96
N TYR A 184 -16.95 -7.62 -10.65
CA TYR A 184 -18.01 -8.32 -9.93
C TYR A 184 -18.56 -7.38 -8.86
N HIS A 185 -19.87 -7.16 -8.90
CA HIS A 185 -20.62 -6.44 -7.87
C HIS A 185 -21.31 -7.45 -6.97
N ILE A 186 -21.02 -7.41 -5.68
CA ILE A 186 -21.57 -8.31 -4.69
C ILE A 186 -22.54 -7.54 -3.80
N GLU A 187 -23.80 -7.88 -3.90
CA GLU A 187 -24.89 -7.28 -3.17
C GLU A 187 -25.66 -8.33 -2.37
N ARG A 188 -26.32 -7.91 -1.30
CA ARG A 188 -27.26 -8.77 -0.57
C ARG A 188 -28.60 -8.76 -1.27
N ILE A 189 -29.22 -9.92 -1.37
CA ILE A 189 -30.56 -10.10 -1.96
C ILE A 189 -31.53 -10.72 -0.96
N ILE A 190 -32.79 -10.37 -1.07
CA ILE A 190 -33.91 -11.04 -0.38
C ILE A 190 -34.24 -12.27 -1.20
N GLN A 191 -33.94 -13.47 -0.67
CA GLN A 191 -34.06 -14.73 -1.44
C GLN A 191 -35.47 -15.00 -1.95
N GLU A 192 -36.50 -14.63 -1.18
CA GLU A 192 -37.92 -14.88 -1.49
C GLU A 192 -38.43 -14.02 -2.66
N THR A 193 -37.83 -12.86 -2.89
CA THR A 193 -38.27 -11.92 -3.92
C THR A 193 -37.29 -11.69 -5.04
N GLY A 194 -36.02 -12.05 -4.83
CA GLY A 194 -34.89 -11.73 -5.72
C GLY A 194 -34.50 -10.24 -5.74
N MET A 195 -35.10 -9.42 -4.88
CA MET A 195 -34.83 -7.98 -4.80
C MET A 195 -33.54 -7.73 -4.02
N LEU A 196 -32.85 -6.62 -4.33
CA LEU A 196 -31.74 -6.13 -3.53
C LEU A 196 -32.23 -5.78 -2.12
N PHE A 197 -31.42 -6.11 -1.11
CA PHE A 197 -31.70 -5.76 0.28
C PHE A 197 -31.53 -4.24 0.51
N GLY A 198 -30.58 -3.60 -0.19
CA GLY A 198 -30.41 -2.15 -0.20
C GLY A 198 -29.92 -1.58 1.11
N ASP A 199 -28.97 -2.26 1.77
CA ASP A 199 -28.43 -1.84 3.07
C ASP A 199 -27.23 -0.87 2.95
N GLY A 200 -26.84 -0.48 1.74
CA GLY A 200 -25.78 0.50 1.48
C GLY A 200 -24.36 -0.04 1.69
N ALA A 201 -24.17 -1.36 1.86
CA ALA A 201 -22.86 -1.98 1.97
C ALA A 201 -22.52 -2.79 0.71
N HIS A 202 -21.54 -2.32 -0.05
CA HIS A 202 -21.17 -2.84 -1.36
C HIS A 202 -19.79 -3.49 -1.33
N ILE A 203 -19.62 -4.63 -2.04
CA ILE A 203 -18.33 -5.26 -2.25
C ILE A 203 -18.09 -5.41 -3.74
N ILE A 204 -16.92 -4.98 -4.22
CA ILE A 204 -16.55 -5.01 -5.62
C ILE A 204 -15.22 -5.75 -5.78
N TYR A 205 -15.16 -6.67 -6.74
CA TYR A 205 -13.91 -7.28 -7.18
C TYR A 205 -13.62 -6.88 -8.62
N VAL A 206 -12.43 -6.34 -8.86
CA VAL A 206 -11.92 -5.98 -10.18
C VAL A 206 -10.83 -6.98 -10.56
N ASN A 207 -11.01 -7.63 -11.69
CA ASN A 207 -10.07 -8.62 -12.24
C ASN A 207 -9.08 -7.92 -13.18
N SER A 208 -7.84 -7.72 -12.76
CA SER A 208 -6.83 -7.03 -13.57
C SER A 208 -6.28 -7.86 -14.74
N GLN A 209 -6.71 -9.09 -14.92
CA GLN A 209 -6.35 -9.91 -16.09
C GLN A 209 -7.09 -9.45 -17.36
N ILE A 210 -8.25 -8.84 -17.21
CA ILE A 210 -9.04 -8.36 -18.35
C ILE A 210 -8.55 -6.96 -18.75
N LYS A 211 -7.99 -6.86 -19.95
CA LYS A 211 -7.30 -5.68 -20.49
C LYS A 211 -7.84 -5.35 -21.88
N ASP A 212 -9.14 -5.26 -21.98
CA ASP A 212 -9.84 -4.91 -23.22
C ASP A 212 -9.83 -3.38 -23.46
N ASP A 213 -10.48 -2.92 -24.53
CA ASP A 213 -10.54 -1.51 -24.90
C ASP A 213 -11.59 -0.69 -24.12
N THR A 214 -12.23 -1.27 -23.08
CA THR A 214 -13.12 -0.53 -22.20
C THR A 214 -12.34 0.44 -21.29
N LYS A 215 -13.01 1.41 -20.67
CA LYS A 215 -12.38 2.29 -19.68
C LYS A 215 -11.68 1.46 -18.60
N LEU A 216 -12.35 0.45 -18.05
CA LEU A 216 -11.80 -0.42 -17.00
C LEU A 216 -10.66 -1.29 -17.53
N GLY A 217 -10.79 -1.89 -18.71
CA GLY A 217 -9.73 -2.72 -19.30
C GLY A 217 -8.46 -1.93 -19.56
N ARG A 218 -8.55 -0.70 -20.08
CA ARG A 218 -7.41 0.21 -20.24
C ARG A 218 -6.79 0.61 -18.90
N LEU A 219 -7.60 0.81 -17.86
CA LEU A 219 -7.09 1.02 -16.51
C LEU A 219 -6.29 -0.20 -16.02
N MET A 220 -6.76 -1.42 -16.26
CA MET A 220 -6.04 -2.65 -15.89
C MET A 220 -4.77 -2.86 -16.74
N GLN A 221 -4.71 -2.34 -17.97
CA GLN A 221 -3.45 -2.25 -18.73
C GLN A 221 -2.44 -1.36 -17.97
N ASP A 222 -2.86 -0.17 -17.53
CA ASP A 222 -2.02 0.76 -16.77
C ASP A 222 -1.54 0.16 -15.44
N PHE A 223 -2.38 -0.63 -14.77
CA PHE A 223 -2.00 -1.32 -13.53
C PHE A 223 -0.82 -2.29 -13.68
N THR A 224 -0.59 -2.79 -14.87
CA THR A 224 0.52 -3.71 -15.16
C THR A 224 1.64 -3.07 -15.96
N CYS A 225 1.48 -1.80 -16.36
CA CYS A 225 2.46 -1.05 -17.11
C CYS A 225 3.61 -0.58 -16.22
N THR A 226 4.84 -0.69 -16.69
CA THR A 226 6.03 -0.21 -15.99
C THR A 226 6.52 1.14 -16.51
N ASN A 227 6.23 1.47 -17.79
CA ASN A 227 6.66 2.70 -18.42
C ASN A 227 5.50 3.71 -18.47
N PRO A 228 5.61 4.88 -17.83
CA PRO A 228 4.55 5.89 -17.85
C PRO A 228 4.19 6.41 -19.24
N ASP A 229 5.10 6.31 -20.23
CA ASP A 229 4.83 6.73 -21.59
C ASP A 229 3.87 5.79 -22.35
N ASP A 230 3.73 4.55 -21.87
CA ASP A 230 2.87 3.52 -22.46
C ASP A 230 1.50 3.44 -21.75
N MET A 231 1.24 4.31 -20.75
CA MET A 231 -0.01 4.32 -20.00
C MET A 231 -1.11 5.06 -20.76
N ASN A 232 -2.34 4.54 -20.62
CA ASN A 232 -3.53 5.08 -21.28
C ASN A 232 -4.04 6.38 -20.63
N TYR A 233 -3.88 6.50 -19.28
CA TYR A 233 -4.48 7.60 -18.52
C TYR A 233 -3.43 8.61 -18.03
N PRO A 234 -3.47 9.86 -18.54
CA PRO A 234 -2.46 10.89 -18.25
C PRO A 234 -2.32 11.20 -16.75
N VAL A 235 -3.40 11.19 -15.99
CA VAL A 235 -3.38 11.46 -14.54
C VAL A 235 -2.51 10.44 -13.80
N LEU A 236 -2.68 9.16 -14.10
CA LEU A 236 -1.86 8.09 -13.52
C LEU A 236 -0.43 8.11 -14.07
N ALA A 237 -0.28 8.32 -15.40
CA ALA A 237 1.03 8.40 -16.04
C ALA A 237 1.91 9.51 -15.45
N GLN A 238 1.35 10.70 -15.18
CA GLN A 238 2.06 11.81 -14.54
C GLN A 238 2.51 11.47 -13.13
N ARG A 239 1.65 10.83 -12.35
CA ARG A 239 1.99 10.42 -10.98
C ARG A 239 3.05 9.32 -10.94
N VAL A 240 2.94 8.33 -11.82
CA VAL A 240 3.96 7.27 -12.00
C VAL A 240 5.29 7.86 -12.45
N ARG A 241 5.28 8.77 -13.41
CA ARG A 241 6.48 9.50 -13.88
C ARG A 241 7.14 10.27 -12.76
N TYR A 242 6.37 10.98 -11.92
CA TYR A 242 6.90 11.68 -10.76
C TYR A 242 7.72 10.75 -9.86
N PHE A 243 7.21 9.56 -9.52
CA PHE A 243 7.93 8.63 -8.65
C PHE A 243 9.12 7.93 -9.32
N LYS A 244 9.13 7.82 -10.65
CA LYS A 244 10.19 7.12 -11.39
C LYS A 244 11.30 8.02 -11.92
N GLU A 245 10.99 9.28 -12.18
CA GLU A 245 11.90 10.20 -12.91
C GLU A 245 12.22 11.48 -12.13
N ASP A 246 11.30 11.98 -11.29
CA ASP A 246 11.55 13.18 -10.48
C ASP A 246 12.41 12.85 -9.27
N THR A 247 13.40 13.68 -8.99
CA THR A 247 14.35 13.47 -7.88
C THR A 247 13.67 13.32 -6.52
N LYS A 248 12.59 14.11 -6.27
CA LYS A 248 11.85 14.05 -4.99
C LYS A 248 10.98 12.79 -4.93
N GLY A 249 10.35 12.44 -6.05
CA GLY A 249 9.55 11.23 -6.17
C GLY A 249 10.38 9.98 -5.94
N VAL A 250 11.53 9.87 -6.61
CA VAL A 250 12.49 8.78 -6.42
C VAL A 250 12.98 8.72 -4.98
N ALA A 251 13.34 9.85 -4.37
CA ALA A 251 13.77 9.88 -2.97
C ALA A 251 12.66 9.42 -2.01
N THR A 252 11.41 9.76 -2.30
CA THR A 252 10.25 9.29 -1.52
C THR A 252 10.10 7.78 -1.62
N MET A 253 10.27 7.18 -2.80
CA MET A 253 10.21 5.73 -2.98
C MET A 253 11.38 5.00 -2.31
N CYS A 254 12.60 5.54 -2.40
CA CYS A 254 13.75 4.98 -1.69
C CYS A 254 13.49 4.91 -0.18
N ARG A 255 12.95 5.99 0.41
CA ARG A 255 12.58 6.02 1.83
C ARG A 255 11.52 4.98 2.17
N ALA A 256 10.47 4.88 1.35
CA ALA A 256 9.43 3.88 1.56
C ALA A 256 9.99 2.44 1.55
N PHE A 257 10.96 2.15 0.69
CA PHE A 257 11.63 0.84 0.70
C PHE A 257 12.47 0.60 1.96
N GLU A 258 13.11 1.63 2.48
CA GLU A 258 13.87 1.51 3.74
C GLU A 258 12.94 1.27 4.93
N GLU A 259 11.83 2.00 5.02
CA GLU A 259 10.81 1.83 6.06
C GLU A 259 10.25 0.39 6.06
N VAL A 260 9.87 -0.13 4.89
CA VAL A 260 9.38 -1.51 4.74
C VAL A 260 10.45 -2.54 5.14
N ARG A 261 11.70 -2.30 4.76
CA ARG A 261 12.82 -3.18 5.12
C ARG A 261 13.05 -3.20 6.63
N GLU A 262 13.04 -2.04 7.27
CA GLU A 262 13.21 -1.93 8.73
C GLU A 262 12.05 -2.59 9.48
N GLU A 263 10.81 -2.41 9.00
CA GLU A 263 9.64 -3.09 9.57
C GLU A 263 9.77 -4.61 9.44
N ALA A 264 10.14 -5.11 8.27
CA ALA A 264 10.35 -6.54 8.04
C ALA A 264 11.47 -7.13 8.91
N LEU A 265 12.55 -6.37 9.16
CA LEU A 265 13.63 -6.78 10.07
C LEU A 265 13.13 -6.86 11.51
N ARG A 266 12.43 -5.82 12.01
CA ARG A 266 11.83 -5.79 13.34
C ARG A 266 10.84 -6.94 13.56
N GLU A 267 9.97 -7.18 12.56
CA GLU A 267 9.04 -8.33 12.63
C GLU A 267 9.78 -9.68 12.64
N GLY A 268 10.83 -9.79 11.82
CA GLY A 268 11.67 -11.00 11.78
C GLY A 268 12.36 -11.28 13.12
N GLU A 269 12.93 -10.25 13.75
CA GLU A 269 13.55 -10.32 15.08
C GLU A 269 12.51 -10.69 16.14
N ARG A 270 11.35 -10.02 16.15
CA ARG A 270 10.26 -10.32 17.07
C ARG A 270 9.74 -11.75 16.91
N ARG A 271 9.59 -12.24 15.68
CA ARG A 271 9.20 -13.64 15.42
C ARG A 271 10.20 -14.62 15.99
N LYS A 272 11.51 -14.37 15.79
CA LYS A 272 12.58 -15.20 16.38
C LYS A 272 12.53 -15.18 17.92
N ALA A 273 12.33 -14.01 18.53
CA ALA A 273 12.19 -13.84 19.96
C ALA A 273 11.01 -14.66 20.52
N ILE A 274 9.84 -14.59 19.86
CA ILE A 274 8.64 -15.36 20.23
C ILE A 274 8.89 -16.87 20.10
N GLU A 275 9.52 -17.33 19.03
CA GLU A 275 9.84 -18.75 18.86
C GLU A 275 10.84 -19.25 19.91
N ALA A 276 11.86 -18.45 20.23
CA ALA A 276 12.82 -18.75 21.29
C ALA A 276 12.13 -18.80 22.67
N ALA A 277 11.28 -17.82 22.98
CA ALA A 277 10.49 -17.82 24.22
C ALA A 277 9.61 -19.07 24.36
N LYS A 278 8.91 -19.49 23.29
CA LYS A 278 8.13 -20.75 23.29
C LYS A 278 8.99 -21.98 23.60
N ARG A 279 10.20 -22.06 23.04
CA ARG A 279 11.12 -23.17 23.33
C ARG A 279 11.59 -23.17 24.79
N LEU A 280 11.89 -21.98 25.36
CA LEU A 280 12.31 -21.82 26.73
C LEU A 280 11.18 -22.18 27.72
N LEU A 281 9.93 -21.80 27.42
CA LEU A 281 8.74 -22.19 28.16
C LEU A 281 8.55 -23.71 28.20
N LEU A 282 8.75 -24.36 27.04
CA LEU A 282 8.68 -25.84 26.97
C LEU A 282 9.78 -26.51 27.82
N GLY A 283 10.94 -25.86 27.95
CA GLY A 283 12.05 -26.36 28.80
C GLY A 283 11.77 -26.29 30.30
N GLY A 284 10.89 -25.39 30.75
CA GLY A 284 10.38 -25.27 32.13
C GLY A 284 11.41 -24.92 33.19
N LYS A 285 12.58 -24.38 32.77
CA LYS A 285 13.72 -24.07 33.66
C LYS A 285 13.82 -22.61 34.08
N LEU A 286 13.19 -21.70 33.33
CA LEU A 286 13.27 -20.25 33.51
C LEU A 286 11.90 -19.68 33.89
N SER A 287 11.90 -18.60 34.67
CA SER A 287 10.70 -17.82 34.98
C SER A 287 10.25 -17.02 33.77
N TYR A 288 9.03 -16.48 33.79
CA TYR A 288 8.53 -15.59 32.72
C TYR A 288 9.35 -14.31 32.61
N GLU A 289 9.81 -13.77 33.73
CA GLU A 289 10.65 -12.60 33.85
C GLU A 289 12.02 -12.83 33.17
N GLU A 290 12.66 -13.96 33.47
CA GLU A 290 13.96 -14.34 32.88
C GLU A 290 13.84 -14.57 31.37
N ILE A 291 12.75 -15.17 30.89
CA ILE A 291 12.49 -15.38 29.45
C ILE A 291 12.21 -14.03 28.78
N ALA A 292 11.43 -13.15 29.40
CA ALA A 292 11.10 -11.84 28.88
C ALA A 292 12.37 -10.99 28.68
N GLU A 293 13.22 -10.94 29.72
CA GLU A 293 14.50 -10.22 29.65
C GLU A 293 15.43 -10.80 28.59
N ALA A 294 15.58 -12.13 28.54
CA ALA A 294 16.47 -12.79 27.57
C ALA A 294 16.05 -12.62 26.10
N GLN A 295 14.75 -12.44 25.84
CA GLN A 295 14.22 -12.36 24.48
C GLN A 295 13.73 -10.94 24.09
N GLY A 296 13.84 -9.95 25.00
CA GLY A 296 13.36 -8.58 24.74
C GLY A 296 11.84 -8.51 24.56
N LEU A 297 11.10 -9.38 25.26
CA LEU A 297 9.63 -9.41 25.28
C LEU A 297 9.12 -8.86 26.61
N THR A 298 7.84 -8.49 26.66
CA THR A 298 7.19 -8.20 27.95
C THR A 298 6.81 -9.49 28.67
N VAL A 299 6.67 -9.42 30.00
CA VAL A 299 6.25 -10.57 30.82
C VAL A 299 4.84 -11.03 30.42
N GLU A 300 3.95 -10.11 30.08
CA GLU A 300 2.60 -10.36 29.62
C GLU A 300 2.61 -11.13 28.29
N GLU A 301 3.49 -10.75 27.35
CA GLU A 301 3.65 -11.47 26.09
C GLU A 301 4.12 -12.90 26.32
N VAL A 302 5.11 -13.10 27.21
CA VAL A 302 5.61 -14.44 27.53
C VAL A 302 4.53 -15.29 28.19
N LYS A 303 3.74 -14.72 29.13
CA LYS A 303 2.59 -15.41 29.74
C LYS A 303 1.54 -15.83 28.71
N ALA A 304 1.25 -14.95 27.72
CA ALA A 304 0.32 -15.26 26.64
C ALA A 304 0.80 -16.39 25.70
N LEU A 305 2.11 -16.63 25.63
CA LEU A 305 2.69 -17.72 24.83
C LEU A 305 2.63 -19.09 25.54
N ASP A 306 2.43 -19.12 26.86
CA ASP A 306 2.35 -20.38 27.63
C ASP A 306 0.97 -21.04 27.55
N THR A 307 0.75 -21.75 26.44
CA THR A 307 -0.52 -22.47 26.17
C THR A 307 -0.79 -23.66 27.12
N LYS A 308 0.17 -24.07 27.95
CA LYS A 308 -0.01 -25.18 28.89
C LYS A 308 -0.75 -24.78 30.15
N ARG A 309 -0.92 -23.49 30.45
CA ARG A 309 -1.64 -22.99 31.63
C ARG A 309 -3.05 -22.48 31.35
N SER A 310 -3.47 -22.48 30.06
CA SER A 310 -4.82 -22.02 29.65
C SER A 310 -5.79 -23.15 29.34
N ALA A 311 -5.46 -24.38 29.72
CA ALA A 311 -6.33 -25.58 29.61
C ALA A 311 -6.79 -26.09 30.98
#